data_73752d603978eb0d40c73874b4247a1d
#
_entry.id   73752d603978eb0d40c73874b4247a1d
#
_cell.length_a   1.000
_cell.length_b   1.000
_cell.length_c   1.000
_cell.angle_alpha   90.00
_cell.angle_beta   90.00
_cell.angle_gamma   90.00
#
_symmetry.space_group_name_H-M   'P 1'
#
loop_
_entity.id
_entity.type
_entity.pdbx_description
1 polymer ?
#
loop_
_entity_poly.entity_id
_entity_poly.type
_entity_poly.pdbx_seq_one_letter_code
_entity_poly.pdbx_strand_id
1 'polypeptide(L)'
;DFEPCLCTICQGSLPVANFHLRPYDNELTDKIRGLTQVNRAMAFLRFSKKGNSQKLLHQFKYKNKPEIGEEMGRLYGLLLVQNGFLDEWDVIVPVPLHPMKQKRRGFNQSEKFAIGLSKPLEVKVEKLLERKKFTETQTKKSRLERLSNVDEVFEPVQGGNIFGLRILLVDDVITTGATLCSCANVLLANRAKHVDLVTIAAGGQ
;
A
#
# COMPACT_ATOMS: atom_id res chain seq x y z
N ASP A 1 17.34 24.88 5.43
CA ASP A 1 15.98 25.12 5.99
C ASP A 1 15.05 24.07 5.42
N PHE A 2 14.82 23.01 6.19
CA PHE A 2 13.85 21.98 5.83
C PHE A 2 12.48 22.46 6.36
N GLU A 3 11.72 23.16 5.55
CA GLU A 3 10.28 23.27 5.84
C GLU A 3 9.66 21.88 5.71
N PRO A 4 9.01 21.34 6.76
CA PRO A 4 8.34 20.07 6.66
C PRO A 4 7.25 20.17 5.57
N CYS A 5 7.18 19.21 4.65
CA CYS A 5 6.20 19.23 3.54
C CYS A 5 4.73 19.27 4.03
N LEU A 6 4.51 18.99 5.31
CA LEU A 6 3.27 19.15 6.05
C LEU A 6 3.53 20.02 7.31
N CYS A 7 2.95 21.21 7.34
CA CYS A 7 3.04 22.05 8.54
C CYS A 7 2.28 21.42 9.73
N THR A 8 2.61 21.85 10.95
CA THR A 8 2.04 21.30 12.20
C THR A 8 0.50 21.35 12.22
N ILE A 9 -0.11 22.42 11.69
CA ILE A 9 -1.57 22.53 11.59
C ILE A 9 -2.15 21.45 10.67
N CYS A 10 -1.50 21.23 9.50
CA CYS A 10 -1.93 20.18 8.57
C CYS A 10 -1.77 18.78 9.19
N GLN A 11 -0.68 18.53 9.92
CA GLN A 11 -0.47 17.25 10.62
C GLN A 11 -1.55 17.02 11.69
N GLY A 12 -1.83 18.02 12.54
CA GLY A 12 -2.85 17.93 13.58
C GLY A 12 -4.28 17.79 13.08
N SER A 13 -4.55 18.16 11.81
CA SER A 13 -5.86 18.03 11.17
C SER A 13 -6.03 16.75 10.34
N LEU A 14 -5.04 15.85 10.33
CA LEU A 14 -5.15 14.59 9.61
C LEU A 14 -6.22 13.68 10.25
N PRO A 15 -7.16 13.13 9.45
CA PRO A 15 -8.19 12.22 9.96
C PRO A 15 -7.59 10.82 10.18
N VAL A 16 -6.82 10.65 11.25
CA VAL A 16 -6.19 9.37 11.60
C VAL A 16 -7.26 8.30 11.81
N ALA A 17 -7.08 7.15 11.18
CA ALA A 17 -8.10 6.10 11.12
C ALA A 17 -8.10 5.14 12.31
N ASN A 18 -7.00 5.07 13.07
CA ASN A 18 -6.83 4.24 14.27
C ASN A 18 -7.02 2.72 14.03
N PHE A 19 -6.93 2.23 12.79
CA PHE A 19 -7.03 0.79 12.49
C PHE A 19 -5.93 -0.04 13.15
N HIS A 20 -4.78 0.54 13.42
CA HIS A 20 -3.66 -0.10 14.12
C HIS A 20 -3.99 -0.48 15.58
N LEU A 21 -5.02 0.12 16.18
CA LEU A 21 -5.51 -0.26 17.52
C LEU A 21 -6.34 -1.57 17.50
N ARG A 22 -6.88 -1.95 16.35
CA ARG A 22 -7.64 -3.20 16.14
C ARG A 22 -7.24 -3.82 14.78
N PRO A 23 -5.99 -4.26 14.60
CA PRO A 23 -5.47 -4.65 13.29
C PRO A 23 -6.12 -5.92 12.72
N TYR A 24 -6.70 -6.76 13.60
CA TYR A 24 -7.35 -8.03 13.24
C TYR A 24 -8.87 -7.93 13.08
N ASP A 25 -9.48 -6.90 13.64
CA ASP A 25 -10.93 -6.75 13.73
C ASP A 25 -11.34 -5.31 13.42
N ASN A 26 -11.53 -5.03 12.15
CA ASN A 26 -11.93 -3.71 11.65
C ASN A 26 -12.55 -3.83 10.25
N GLU A 27 -13.16 -2.74 9.77
CA GLU A 27 -13.84 -2.71 8.47
C GLU A 27 -12.93 -3.03 7.26
N LEU A 28 -11.60 -2.93 7.39
CA LEU A 28 -10.67 -3.31 6.32
C LEU A 28 -10.46 -4.82 6.29
N THR A 29 -10.32 -5.44 7.46
CA THR A 29 -10.24 -6.91 7.57
C THR A 29 -11.53 -7.55 7.10
N ASP A 30 -12.70 -6.95 7.36
CA ASP A 30 -13.98 -7.43 6.83
C ASP A 30 -14.04 -7.36 5.29
N LYS A 31 -13.53 -6.28 4.69
CA LYS A 31 -13.48 -6.12 3.22
C LYS A 31 -12.62 -7.18 2.52
N ILE A 32 -11.54 -7.63 3.15
CA ILE A 32 -10.60 -8.60 2.55
C ILE A 32 -10.91 -10.04 2.95
N ARG A 33 -11.84 -10.24 3.89
CA ARG A 33 -12.25 -11.57 4.37
C ARG A 33 -12.78 -12.42 3.21
N GLY A 34 -12.22 -13.62 3.06
CA GLY A 34 -12.56 -14.52 1.96
C GLY A 34 -11.84 -14.24 0.63
N LEU A 35 -11.13 -13.10 0.49
CA LEU A 35 -10.33 -12.78 -0.70
C LEU A 35 -8.87 -13.20 -0.55
N THR A 36 -8.38 -13.27 0.69
CA THR A 36 -6.99 -13.60 1.01
C THR A 36 -6.90 -14.18 2.42
N GLN A 37 -5.77 -14.84 2.74
CA GLN A 37 -5.46 -15.34 4.09
C GLN A 37 -4.74 -14.29 4.96
N VAL A 38 -4.80 -13.03 4.59
CA VAL A 38 -4.27 -11.93 5.39
C VAL A 38 -5.19 -11.66 6.58
N ASN A 39 -4.61 -11.49 7.77
CA ASN A 39 -5.36 -11.29 9.00
C ASN A 39 -5.34 -9.85 9.52
N ARG A 40 -4.31 -9.06 9.17
CA ARG A 40 -4.15 -7.67 9.61
C ARG A 40 -4.24 -6.70 8.42
N ALA A 41 -5.14 -5.73 8.53
CA ALA A 41 -5.25 -4.65 7.55
C ALA A 41 -5.40 -3.30 8.26
N MET A 42 -4.55 -2.36 7.92
CA MET A 42 -4.44 -1.06 8.58
C MET A 42 -4.36 0.07 7.55
N ALA A 43 -4.81 1.25 7.93
CA ALA A 43 -4.63 2.46 7.15
C ALA A 43 -4.32 3.63 8.08
N PHE A 44 -3.49 4.56 7.63
CA PHE A 44 -3.15 5.75 8.41
C PHE A 44 -4.34 6.69 8.52
N LEU A 45 -5.00 7.00 7.39
CA LEU A 45 -6.04 8.01 7.32
C LEU A 45 -7.39 7.42 6.89
N ARG A 46 -8.48 8.01 7.37
CA ARG A 46 -9.79 7.87 6.76
C ARG A 46 -9.88 8.76 5.52
N PHE A 47 -10.27 8.17 4.39
CA PHE A 47 -10.55 8.95 3.19
C PHE A 47 -11.92 9.61 3.32
N SER A 48 -11.95 10.93 3.22
CA SER A 48 -13.19 11.73 3.21
C SER A 48 -13.29 12.48 1.89
N LYS A 49 -14.41 12.30 1.17
CA LYS A 49 -14.71 13.12 -0.01
C LYS A 49 -14.80 14.60 0.43
N LYS A 50 -14.13 15.49 -0.32
CA LYS A 50 -14.00 16.93 -0.02
C LYS A 50 -13.21 17.28 1.26
N GLY A 51 -12.63 16.30 1.96
CA GLY A 51 -11.82 16.49 3.15
C GLY A 51 -10.33 16.74 2.86
N ASN A 52 -9.57 16.99 3.95
CA ASN A 52 -8.13 17.24 3.87
C ASN A 52 -7.35 16.03 3.34
N SER A 53 -7.78 14.79 3.65
CA SER A 53 -7.17 13.57 3.13
C SER A 53 -7.27 13.47 1.60
N GLN A 54 -8.41 13.87 1.01
CA GLN A 54 -8.54 13.89 -0.45
C GLN A 54 -7.62 14.92 -1.11
N LYS A 55 -7.56 16.14 -0.55
CA LYS A 55 -6.67 17.21 -1.06
C LYS A 55 -5.21 16.78 -1.01
N LEU A 56 -4.79 16.18 0.10
CA LEU A 56 -3.42 15.69 0.31
C LEU A 56 -3.07 14.58 -0.69
N LEU A 57 -3.92 13.56 -0.82
CA LEU A 57 -3.72 12.46 -1.77
C LEU A 57 -3.74 12.95 -3.23
N HIS A 58 -4.56 13.96 -3.55
CA HIS A 58 -4.56 14.55 -4.87
C HIS A 58 -3.24 15.27 -5.17
N GLN A 59 -2.71 16.05 -4.23
CA GLN A 59 -1.39 16.70 -4.39
C GLN A 59 -0.30 15.64 -4.57
N PHE A 60 -0.30 14.60 -3.74
CA PHE A 60 0.63 13.49 -3.82
C PHE A 60 0.58 12.77 -5.18
N LYS A 61 -0.62 12.52 -5.72
CA LYS A 61 -0.79 11.78 -6.98
C LYS A 61 -0.51 12.60 -8.24
N TYR A 62 -0.73 13.94 -8.21
CA TYR A 62 -0.82 14.74 -9.43
C TYR A 62 0.04 16.00 -9.43
N LYS A 63 0.66 16.39 -8.32
CA LYS A 63 1.49 17.60 -8.22
C LYS A 63 2.98 17.31 -8.12
N ASN A 64 3.40 16.08 -8.44
CA ASN A 64 4.79 15.63 -8.38
C ASN A 64 5.48 15.94 -7.04
N LYS A 65 4.82 15.60 -5.93
CA LYS A 65 5.30 15.81 -4.56
C LYS A 65 5.52 14.47 -3.85
N PRO A 66 6.58 13.71 -4.22
CA PRO A 66 6.87 12.41 -3.61
C PRO A 66 7.14 12.48 -2.10
N GLU A 67 7.66 13.61 -1.63
CA GLU A 67 7.96 13.90 -0.22
C GLU A 67 6.73 13.80 0.69
N ILE A 68 5.53 14.05 0.17
CA ILE A 68 4.27 13.85 0.92
C ILE A 68 4.10 12.39 1.31
N GLY A 69 4.39 11.45 0.40
CA GLY A 69 4.30 10.02 0.68
C GLY A 69 5.31 9.57 1.73
N GLU A 70 6.54 10.06 1.63
CA GLU A 70 7.59 9.75 2.61
C GLU A 70 7.24 10.30 4.00
N GLU A 71 6.73 11.54 4.08
CA GLU A 71 6.34 12.13 5.36
C GLU A 71 5.13 11.42 5.99
N MET A 72 4.10 11.06 5.19
CA MET A 72 2.98 10.26 5.68
C MET A 72 3.44 8.89 6.19
N GLY A 73 4.39 8.26 5.47
CA GLY A 73 4.99 7.01 5.92
C GLY A 73 5.75 7.16 7.23
N ARG A 74 6.54 8.23 7.36
CA ARG A 74 7.29 8.52 8.59
C ARG A 74 6.35 8.73 9.79
N LEU A 75 5.31 9.54 9.62
CA LEU A 75 4.32 9.81 10.69
C LEU A 75 3.58 8.54 11.10
N TYR A 76 3.16 7.74 10.12
CA TYR A 76 2.46 6.49 10.43
C TYR A 76 3.38 5.43 11.03
N GLY A 77 4.61 5.32 10.55
CA GLY A 77 5.61 4.41 11.11
C GLY A 77 5.92 4.73 12.58
N LEU A 78 6.06 6.01 12.95
CA LEU A 78 6.22 6.42 14.36
C LEU A 78 5.01 6.00 15.20
N LEU A 79 3.79 6.18 14.66
CA LEU A 79 2.57 5.77 15.35
C LEU A 79 2.50 4.24 15.53
N LEU A 80 2.91 3.47 14.53
CA LEU A 80 2.99 2.02 14.61
C LEU A 80 3.99 1.57 15.68
N VAL A 81 5.20 2.14 15.72
CA VAL A 81 6.21 1.85 16.77
C VAL A 81 5.67 2.14 18.17
N GLN A 82 5.01 3.29 18.37
CA GLN A 82 4.38 3.64 19.65
C GLN A 82 3.29 2.65 20.10
N ASN A 83 2.71 1.90 19.14
CA ASN A 83 1.67 0.91 19.41
C ASN A 83 2.19 -0.55 19.32
N GLY A 84 3.50 -0.77 19.43
CA GLY A 84 4.10 -2.09 19.60
C GLY A 84 4.37 -2.85 18.30
N PHE A 85 4.45 -2.19 17.16
CA PHE A 85 4.74 -2.81 15.85
C PHE A 85 6.22 -2.79 15.46
N LEU A 86 7.13 -2.57 16.41
CA LEU A 86 8.56 -2.77 16.17
C LEU A 86 8.86 -4.27 16.03
N ASP A 87 9.79 -4.64 15.15
CA ASP A 87 10.20 -6.03 14.88
C ASP A 87 9.10 -6.99 14.37
N GLU A 88 7.97 -6.46 13.90
CA GLU A 88 6.86 -7.27 13.35
C GLU A 88 7.13 -7.78 11.93
N TRP A 89 7.98 -7.09 11.16
CA TRP A 89 8.20 -7.37 9.74
C TRP A 89 9.69 -7.43 9.38
N ASP A 90 10.02 -8.28 8.43
CA ASP A 90 11.37 -8.42 7.88
C ASP A 90 11.60 -7.51 6.67
N VAL A 91 10.49 -7.18 5.96
CA VAL A 91 10.54 -6.39 4.73
C VAL A 91 9.23 -5.65 4.47
N ILE A 92 9.34 -4.44 3.92
CA ILE A 92 8.22 -3.66 3.39
C ILE A 92 8.20 -3.82 1.87
N VAL A 93 7.07 -4.25 1.33
CA VAL A 93 6.88 -4.48 -0.11
C VAL A 93 5.86 -3.48 -0.66
N PRO A 94 6.26 -2.54 -1.52
CA PRO A 94 5.31 -1.65 -2.17
C PRO A 94 4.57 -2.36 -3.30
N VAL A 95 3.25 -2.14 -3.41
CA VAL A 95 2.46 -2.58 -4.56
C VAL A 95 3.02 -1.94 -5.83
N PRO A 96 3.32 -2.74 -6.89
CA PRO A 96 3.87 -2.21 -8.12
C PRO A 96 2.85 -1.38 -8.90
N LEU A 97 3.23 -0.16 -9.27
CA LEU A 97 2.38 0.73 -10.06
C LEU A 97 2.40 0.32 -11.55
N HIS A 98 1.25 0.46 -12.22
CA HIS A 98 1.17 0.23 -13.66
C HIS A 98 2.14 1.15 -14.42
N PRO A 99 2.94 0.64 -15.41
CA PRO A 99 3.97 1.44 -16.10
C PRO A 99 3.46 2.75 -16.70
N MET A 100 2.27 2.75 -17.32
CA MET A 100 1.66 3.98 -17.85
C MET A 100 1.31 4.99 -16.74
N LYS A 101 0.85 4.52 -15.57
CA LYS A 101 0.59 5.40 -14.44
C LYS A 101 1.89 5.94 -13.85
N GLN A 102 2.94 5.11 -13.79
CA GLN A 102 4.27 5.52 -13.34
C GLN A 102 4.87 6.59 -14.26
N LYS A 103 4.79 6.39 -15.59
CA LYS A 103 5.23 7.40 -16.56
C LYS A 103 4.49 8.73 -16.39
N ARG A 104 3.18 8.71 -16.13
CA ARG A 104 2.36 9.91 -15.91
C ARG A 104 2.62 10.60 -14.57
N ARG A 105 2.91 9.83 -13.52
CA ARG A 105 3.07 10.35 -12.14
C ARG A 105 4.51 10.63 -11.75
N GLY A 106 5.48 10.08 -12.49
CA GLY A 106 6.91 10.20 -12.22
C GLY A 106 7.46 9.25 -11.16
N PHE A 107 6.61 8.74 -10.27
CA PHE A 107 7.01 7.85 -9.17
C PHE A 107 5.87 6.88 -8.76
N ASN A 108 6.24 5.84 -8.00
CA ASN A 108 5.28 4.94 -7.35
C ASN A 108 4.92 5.47 -5.97
N GLN A 109 3.62 5.74 -5.74
CA GLN A 109 3.10 6.27 -4.47
C GLN A 109 3.33 5.31 -3.31
N SER A 110 3.07 4.02 -3.54
CA SER A 110 3.25 2.98 -2.53
C SER A 110 4.71 2.84 -2.13
N GLU A 111 5.65 2.99 -3.08
CA GLU A 111 7.10 2.99 -2.81
C GLU A 111 7.52 4.18 -1.96
N LYS A 112 7.01 5.39 -2.23
CA LYS A 112 7.32 6.57 -1.42
C LYS A 112 6.80 6.46 0.01
N PHE A 113 5.62 5.90 0.18
CA PHE A 113 5.06 5.60 1.49
C PHE A 113 5.88 4.53 2.22
N ALA A 114 6.29 3.47 1.53
CA ALA A 114 7.17 2.42 2.05
C ALA A 114 8.50 2.99 2.58
N ILE A 115 9.15 3.88 1.81
CA ILE A 115 10.40 4.56 2.21
C ILE A 115 10.18 5.37 3.50
N GLY A 116 9.06 6.05 3.64
CA GLY A 116 8.72 6.77 4.87
C GLY A 116 8.54 5.85 6.08
N LEU A 117 7.83 4.73 5.92
CA LEU A 117 7.62 3.72 6.96
C LEU A 117 8.92 3.04 7.38
N SER A 118 9.86 2.82 6.45
CA SER A 118 11.07 2.03 6.67
C SER A 118 11.97 2.60 7.77
N LYS A 119 12.06 3.93 7.87
CA LYS A 119 12.95 4.60 8.84
C LYS A 119 12.53 4.34 10.29
N PRO A 120 11.29 4.69 10.72
CA PRO A 120 10.89 4.47 12.11
C PRO A 120 10.70 2.99 12.46
N LEU A 121 10.31 2.14 11.49
CA LEU A 121 10.13 0.71 11.71
C LEU A 121 11.45 -0.08 11.65
N GLU A 122 12.54 0.52 11.18
CA GLU A 122 13.84 -0.11 10.95
C GLU A 122 13.78 -1.33 10.01
N VAL A 123 12.85 -1.30 9.05
CA VAL A 123 12.59 -2.38 8.10
C VAL A 123 12.96 -1.93 6.69
N LYS A 124 13.70 -2.76 5.95
CA LYS A 124 14.10 -2.48 4.56
C LYS A 124 12.91 -2.51 3.60
N VAL A 125 13.01 -1.73 2.51
CA VAL A 125 12.04 -1.76 1.41
C VAL A 125 12.61 -2.59 0.28
N GLU A 126 11.84 -3.58 -0.20
CA GLU A 126 12.22 -4.40 -1.34
C GLU A 126 11.07 -4.52 -2.36
N LYS A 127 11.41 -4.50 -3.64
CA LYS A 127 10.48 -4.76 -4.74
C LYS A 127 10.44 -6.25 -5.02
N LEU A 128 9.57 -6.97 -4.33
CA LEU A 128 9.42 -8.42 -4.49
C LEU A 128 8.31 -8.80 -5.48
N LEU A 129 7.54 -7.82 -5.95
CA LEU A 129 6.43 -7.99 -6.89
C LEU A 129 6.61 -7.11 -8.11
N GLU A 130 6.19 -7.63 -9.26
CA GLU A 130 6.05 -6.87 -10.50
C GLU A 130 4.69 -7.14 -11.17
N ARG A 131 4.27 -6.23 -12.06
CA ARG A 131 3.08 -6.46 -12.87
C ARG A 131 3.44 -7.26 -14.10
N LYS A 132 2.71 -8.33 -14.35
CA LYS A 132 2.87 -9.15 -15.55
C LYS A 132 2.62 -8.31 -16.80
N LYS A 133 3.56 -8.32 -17.74
CA LYS A 133 3.39 -7.74 -19.06
C LYS A 133 2.54 -8.69 -19.91
N PHE A 134 1.34 -8.28 -20.30
CA PHE A 134 0.60 -9.02 -21.31
C PHE A 134 1.30 -8.85 -22.66
N THR A 135 1.74 -9.95 -23.26
CA THR A 135 2.20 -9.98 -24.64
C THR A 135 1.01 -9.83 -25.59
N GLU A 136 1.19 -9.20 -26.76
CA GLU A 136 0.12 -8.90 -27.75
C GLU A 136 -0.72 -10.12 -28.16
N THR A 137 -0.16 -11.33 -28.07
CA THR A 137 -0.86 -12.59 -28.34
C THR A 137 -2.01 -12.89 -27.37
N GLN A 138 -2.04 -12.29 -26.17
CA GLN A 138 -3.13 -12.46 -25.20
C GLN A 138 -4.23 -11.39 -25.32
N THR A 139 -4.02 -10.37 -26.16
CA THR A 139 -5.00 -9.27 -26.37
C THR A 139 -6.20 -9.65 -27.24
N LYS A 140 -6.24 -10.85 -27.82
CA LYS A 140 -7.37 -11.35 -28.64
C LYS A 140 -8.51 -11.98 -27.84
N LYS A 141 -8.42 -12.02 -26.50
CA LYS A 141 -9.55 -12.43 -25.66
C LYS A 141 -10.63 -11.32 -25.65
N SER A 142 -11.87 -11.76 -25.72
CA SER A 142 -13.03 -10.92 -26.00
C SER A 142 -13.20 -9.71 -25.06
N ARG A 143 -13.81 -8.63 -25.55
CA ARG A 143 -14.14 -7.40 -24.81
C ARG A 143 -14.98 -7.66 -23.54
N LEU A 144 -15.71 -8.77 -23.49
CA LEU A 144 -16.53 -9.22 -22.36
C LEU A 144 -15.68 -9.80 -21.20
N GLU A 145 -14.59 -10.51 -21.51
CA GLU A 145 -13.66 -11.03 -20.47
C GLU A 145 -12.85 -9.92 -19.82
N ARG A 146 -12.71 -8.74 -20.45
CA ARG A 146 -12.04 -7.57 -19.84
C ARG A 146 -12.90 -6.86 -18.78
N LEU A 147 -14.21 -7.07 -18.79
CA LEU A 147 -15.12 -6.46 -17.80
C LEU A 147 -15.26 -7.32 -16.53
N SER A 148 -14.98 -8.63 -16.63
CA SER A 148 -15.05 -9.56 -15.50
C SER A 148 -13.71 -9.86 -14.82
N ASN A 149 -12.57 -9.58 -15.48
CA ASN A 149 -11.23 -9.87 -14.97
C ASN A 149 -10.47 -8.56 -14.69
N VAL A 150 -10.71 -7.96 -13.53
CA VAL A 150 -9.76 -7.06 -12.88
C VAL A 150 -8.70 -7.91 -12.14
N ASP A 151 -8.27 -8.99 -12.74
CA ASP A 151 -7.08 -9.71 -12.31
C ASP A 151 -5.87 -8.93 -12.81
N GLU A 152 -5.52 -7.90 -12.05
CA GLU A 152 -4.19 -7.32 -12.12
C GLU A 152 -3.22 -8.46 -11.79
N VAL A 153 -2.65 -9.05 -12.82
CA VAL A 153 -1.77 -10.21 -12.64
C VAL A 153 -0.43 -9.69 -12.13
N PHE A 154 -0.15 -9.97 -10.88
CA PHE A 154 1.14 -9.75 -10.27
C PHE A 154 1.96 -11.05 -10.29
N GLU A 155 3.27 -10.91 -10.32
CA GLU A 155 4.20 -12.03 -10.21
C GLU A 155 5.39 -11.64 -9.34
N PRO A 156 6.09 -12.62 -8.74
CA PRO A 156 7.32 -12.35 -8.02
C PRO A 156 8.39 -11.81 -8.97
N VAL A 157 9.19 -10.87 -8.51
CA VAL A 157 10.39 -10.43 -9.21
C VAL A 157 11.38 -11.60 -9.30
N GLN A 158 11.94 -11.83 -10.48
CA GLN A 158 12.91 -12.90 -10.71
C GLN A 158 14.12 -12.73 -9.76
N GLY A 159 14.45 -13.78 -9.01
CA GLY A 159 15.54 -13.77 -8.02
C GLY A 159 15.17 -13.16 -6.66
N GLY A 160 13.95 -12.66 -6.48
CA GLY A 160 13.45 -12.20 -5.18
C GLY A 160 13.22 -13.36 -4.22
N ASN A 161 13.75 -13.28 -3.01
CA ASN A 161 13.52 -14.27 -1.96
C ASN A 161 12.32 -13.86 -1.09
N ILE A 162 11.23 -14.61 -1.17
CA ILE A 162 9.99 -14.38 -0.41
C ILE A 162 9.84 -15.39 0.74
N PHE A 163 10.54 -16.54 0.63
CA PHE A 163 10.38 -17.66 1.53
C PHE A 163 10.60 -17.29 3.01
N GLY A 164 9.61 -17.56 3.84
CA GLY A 164 9.67 -17.39 5.29
C GLY A 164 9.61 -15.95 5.80
N LEU A 165 9.49 -14.95 4.91
CA LEU A 165 9.48 -13.54 5.31
C LEU A 165 8.14 -13.12 5.93
N ARG A 166 8.22 -12.27 6.95
CA ARG A 166 7.11 -11.48 7.49
C ARG A 166 7.04 -10.17 6.69
N ILE A 167 5.99 -9.99 5.92
CA ILE A 167 5.90 -8.93 4.91
C ILE A 167 4.87 -7.88 5.31
N LEU A 168 5.26 -6.61 5.28
CA LEU A 168 4.36 -5.47 5.28
C LEU A 168 4.11 -5.03 3.83
N LEU A 169 2.95 -5.42 3.26
CA LEU A 169 2.54 -5.01 1.92
C LEU A 169 1.85 -3.65 1.98
N VAL A 170 2.35 -2.68 1.19
CA VAL A 170 1.86 -1.30 1.27
C VAL A 170 1.33 -0.77 -0.05
N ASP A 171 0.24 0.02 0.04
CA ASP A 171 -0.36 0.74 -1.10
C ASP A 171 -0.77 2.16 -0.71
N ASP A 172 -1.20 2.97 -1.67
CA ASP A 172 -1.64 4.34 -1.41
C ASP A 172 -3.07 4.38 -0.80
N VAL A 173 -4.03 3.64 -1.36
CA VAL A 173 -5.43 3.66 -0.90
C VAL A 173 -6.08 2.28 -1.04
N ILE A 174 -6.68 1.81 0.04
CA ILE A 174 -7.56 0.64 -0.03
C ILE A 174 -9.01 1.09 -0.25
N THR A 175 -9.63 0.57 -1.30
CA THR A 175 -11.07 0.75 -1.61
C THR A 175 -11.81 -0.59 -1.47
N THR A 176 -11.78 -1.44 -2.49
CA THR A 176 -12.30 -2.81 -2.45
C THR A 176 -11.31 -3.81 -1.87
N GLY A 177 -10.02 -3.47 -1.85
CA GLY A 177 -8.94 -4.37 -1.44
C GLY A 177 -8.44 -5.32 -2.54
N ALA A 178 -9.08 -5.35 -3.72
CA ALA A 178 -8.75 -6.34 -4.76
C ALA A 178 -7.26 -6.35 -5.16
N THR A 179 -6.65 -5.18 -5.41
CA THR A 179 -5.22 -5.07 -5.76
C THR A 179 -4.32 -5.61 -4.65
N LEU A 180 -4.57 -5.20 -3.39
CA LEU A 180 -3.80 -5.65 -2.24
C LEU A 180 -3.95 -7.15 -2.01
N CYS A 181 -5.18 -7.69 -2.11
CA CYS A 181 -5.43 -9.13 -1.98
C CYS A 181 -4.74 -9.94 -3.07
N SER A 182 -4.76 -9.48 -4.33
CA SER A 182 -4.05 -10.13 -5.43
C SER A 182 -2.54 -10.17 -5.17
N CYS A 183 -1.92 -9.05 -4.75
CA CYS A 183 -0.52 -9.01 -4.38
C CYS A 183 -0.19 -9.92 -3.18
N ALA A 184 -1.02 -9.88 -2.14
CA ALA A 184 -0.85 -10.71 -0.94
C ALA A 184 -0.92 -12.20 -1.26
N ASN A 185 -1.88 -12.61 -2.10
CA ASN A 185 -2.02 -14.01 -2.52
C ASN A 185 -0.79 -14.50 -3.29
N VAL A 186 -0.17 -13.65 -4.13
CA VAL A 186 1.10 -14.00 -4.80
C VAL A 186 2.22 -14.21 -3.79
N LEU A 187 2.36 -13.31 -2.80
CA LEU A 187 3.39 -13.44 -1.76
C LEU A 187 3.19 -14.71 -0.91
N LEU A 188 1.96 -14.98 -0.49
CA LEU A 188 1.60 -16.17 0.29
C LEU A 188 1.80 -17.46 -0.52
N ALA A 189 1.44 -17.50 -1.80
CA ALA A 189 1.68 -18.63 -2.70
C ALA A 189 3.19 -18.90 -2.88
N ASN A 190 4.04 -17.88 -2.74
CA ASN A 190 5.51 -18.00 -2.75
C ASN A 190 6.10 -18.19 -1.35
N ARG A 191 5.29 -18.69 -0.41
CA ARG A 191 5.69 -19.10 0.95
C ARG A 191 6.20 -17.98 1.85
N ALA A 192 5.67 -16.75 1.72
CA ALA A 192 5.79 -15.77 2.78
C ALA A 192 5.24 -16.36 4.08
N LYS A 193 5.88 -16.09 5.22
CA LYS A 193 5.43 -16.55 6.54
C LYS A 193 4.09 -15.94 6.91
N HIS A 194 3.95 -14.63 6.71
CA HIS A 194 2.67 -13.90 6.74
C HIS A 194 2.79 -12.57 5.98
N VAL A 195 1.64 -12.01 5.64
CA VAL A 195 1.51 -10.73 4.96
C VAL A 195 0.51 -9.88 5.72
N ASP A 196 0.88 -8.66 6.06
CA ASP A 196 -0.01 -7.64 6.61
C ASP A 196 -0.18 -6.49 5.61
N LEU A 197 -1.33 -5.85 5.62
CA LEU A 197 -1.66 -4.76 4.70
C LEU A 197 -1.65 -3.41 5.40
N VAL A 198 -0.96 -2.45 4.78
CA VAL A 198 -0.96 -1.06 5.23
C VAL A 198 -1.17 -0.11 4.06
N THR A 199 -2.00 0.91 4.26
CA THR A 199 -2.22 1.96 3.26
C THR A 199 -2.17 3.36 3.86
N ILE A 200 -1.93 4.37 3.01
CA ILE A 200 -2.02 5.77 3.44
C ILE A 200 -3.46 6.08 3.84
N ALA A 201 -4.45 5.62 3.06
CA ALA A 201 -5.83 5.92 3.37
C ALA A 201 -6.76 4.74 3.09
N ALA A 202 -7.81 4.64 3.92
CA ALA A 202 -8.95 3.78 3.68
C ALA A 202 -10.05 4.56 2.97
N GLY A 203 -10.42 4.15 1.74
CA GLY A 203 -11.61 4.62 1.05
C GLY A 203 -12.83 3.95 1.66
N GLY A 204 -13.70 4.76 2.29
CA GLY A 204 -15.07 4.36 2.64
C GLY A 204 -16.02 4.63 1.49
N GLN A 205 -17.19 4.04 1.55
CA GLN A 205 -18.33 4.16 0.63
C GLN A 205 -18.64 5.59 0.21
#